data_a9773f8ce43b7cbf36d5f2dbda281f42
#
_entry.id   a9773f8ce43b7cbf36d5f2dbda281f42
#
_cell.length_a   1.000
_cell.length_b   1.000
_cell.length_c   1.000
_cell.angle_alpha   90.00
_cell.angle_beta   90.00
_cell.angle_gamma   90.00
#
_symmetry.space_group_name_H-M   'P 1'
#
loop_
_entity.id
_entity.type
_entity.pdbx_description
1 polymer ?
#
loop_
_entity_poly.entity_id
_entity_poly.type
_entity_poly.pdbx_seq_one_letter_code
_entity_poly.pdbx_strand_id
1 'polypeptide(L)'
;MRTIGKAETALELMVKRAGSREAFGKPIAKLGKNVEVISRARIEINAMRLSVLQAAKAMDVLGNKEARVYISAVKAMVPEKACLIVDQAIQMHGAAGISQWTPLAGMYADMRHLRFADGPDEVHHMVVGRAELQKYDLW
;
A
#
# COMPACT_ATOMS: atom_id res chain seq x y z
N MET A 1 1.96 -4.30 8.84
CA MET A 1 1.29 -3.22 9.63
C MET A 1 2.02 -1.87 9.55
N ARG A 2 3.35 -1.78 9.73
CA ARG A 2 4.10 -0.51 9.60
C ARG A 2 3.82 0.24 8.29
N THR A 3 3.82 -0.47 7.18
CA THR A 3 3.50 0.06 5.84
C THR A 3 2.10 0.63 5.75
N ILE A 4 1.13 -0.07 6.36
CA ILE A 4 -0.27 0.36 6.41
C ILE A 4 -0.41 1.65 7.22
N GLY A 5 0.32 1.79 8.34
CA GLY A 5 0.34 3.02 9.11
C GLY A 5 0.81 4.23 8.28
N LYS A 6 1.84 4.06 7.45
CA LYS A 6 2.30 5.12 6.53
C LYS A 6 1.26 5.42 5.42
N ALA A 7 0.59 4.40 4.89
CA ALA A 7 -0.49 4.62 3.94
C ALA A 7 -1.67 5.39 4.55
N GLU A 8 -2.01 5.13 5.82
CA GLU A 8 -3.00 5.93 6.56
C GLU A 8 -2.58 7.40 6.70
N THR A 9 -1.33 7.65 7.06
CA THR A 9 -0.78 9.01 7.13
C THR A 9 -0.84 9.70 5.77
N ALA A 10 -0.49 9.00 4.69
CA ALA A 10 -0.57 9.54 3.33
C ALA A 10 -2.01 9.89 2.95
N LEU A 11 -2.98 9.03 3.28
CA LEU A 11 -4.39 9.30 3.04
C LEU A 11 -4.88 10.51 3.84
N GLU A 12 -4.49 10.64 5.11
CA GLU A 12 -4.82 11.81 5.93
C GLU A 12 -4.30 13.12 5.31
N LEU A 13 -3.04 13.10 4.84
CA LEU A 13 -2.43 14.23 4.15
C LEU A 13 -3.15 14.55 2.84
N MET A 14 -3.57 13.55 2.06
CA MET A 14 -4.40 13.77 0.86
C MET A 14 -5.72 14.47 1.20
N VAL A 15 -6.43 13.99 2.22
CA VAL A 15 -7.73 14.58 2.63
C VAL A 15 -7.55 16.04 3.08
N LYS A 16 -6.54 16.31 3.92
CA LYS A 16 -6.22 17.68 4.36
C LYS A 16 -5.88 18.59 3.18
N ARG A 17 -5.04 18.09 2.26
CA ARG A 17 -4.67 18.84 1.05
C ARG A 17 -5.87 19.10 0.15
N ALA A 18 -6.71 18.10 -0.06
CA ALA A 18 -7.89 18.19 -0.91
C ALA A 18 -8.89 19.26 -0.39
N GLY A 19 -9.02 19.38 0.92
CA GLY A 19 -9.90 20.38 1.55
C GLY A 19 -9.32 21.79 1.58
N SER A 20 -7.99 21.93 1.75
CA SER A 20 -7.33 23.23 1.97
C SER A 20 -6.83 23.91 0.68
N ARG A 21 -6.52 23.14 -0.36
CA ARG A 21 -6.03 23.70 -1.63
C ARG A 21 -7.19 24.09 -2.54
N GLU A 22 -7.22 25.33 -2.95
CA GLU A 22 -8.17 25.82 -3.96
C GLU A 22 -7.51 25.88 -5.35
N ALA A 23 -8.29 25.53 -6.35
CA ALA A 23 -7.99 25.71 -7.76
C ALA A 23 -9.29 25.93 -8.52
N PHE A 24 -9.29 26.79 -9.53
CA PHE A 24 -10.49 27.13 -10.31
C PHE A 24 -11.68 27.55 -9.44
N GLY A 25 -11.40 28.32 -8.36
CA GLY A 25 -12.42 28.90 -7.49
C GLY A 25 -13.09 27.93 -6.51
N LYS A 26 -12.54 26.74 -6.30
CA LYS A 26 -13.09 25.74 -5.36
C LYS A 26 -12.01 24.80 -4.81
N PRO A 27 -12.24 24.19 -3.62
CA PRO A 27 -11.34 23.16 -3.10
C PRO A 27 -11.12 22.02 -4.09
N ILE A 28 -9.88 21.52 -4.19
CA ILE A 28 -9.57 20.43 -5.13
C ILE A 28 -10.31 19.12 -4.78
N ALA A 29 -10.81 18.98 -3.57
CA ALA A 29 -11.74 17.90 -3.20
C ALA A 29 -12.99 17.85 -4.10
N LYS A 30 -13.39 18.97 -4.67
CA LYS A 30 -14.56 19.10 -5.57
C LYS A 30 -14.18 19.03 -7.05
N LEU A 31 -12.93 18.71 -7.37
CA LEU A 31 -12.41 18.65 -8.73
C LEU A 31 -12.16 17.20 -9.16
N GLY A 32 -12.80 16.82 -10.27
CA GLY A 32 -12.52 15.62 -11.04
C GLY A 32 -12.30 14.35 -10.20
N LYS A 33 -11.13 13.75 -10.38
CA LYS A 33 -10.76 12.43 -9.89
C LYS A 33 -10.37 12.35 -8.40
N ASN A 34 -10.22 13.48 -7.70
CA ASN A 34 -9.64 13.47 -6.33
C ASN A 34 -10.48 12.67 -5.33
N VAL A 35 -11.81 12.70 -5.45
CA VAL A 35 -12.69 11.89 -4.58
C VAL A 35 -12.46 10.39 -4.83
N GLU A 36 -12.32 10.00 -6.08
CA GLU A 36 -12.03 8.60 -6.46
C GLU A 36 -10.67 8.14 -5.90
N VAL A 37 -9.63 8.96 -6.02
CA VAL A 37 -8.29 8.67 -5.48
C VAL A 37 -8.34 8.42 -3.97
N ILE A 38 -9.03 9.29 -3.23
CA ILE A 38 -9.22 9.15 -1.78
C ILE A 38 -10.00 7.87 -1.44
N SER A 39 -11.07 7.59 -2.18
CA SER A 39 -11.88 6.38 -2.01
C SER A 39 -11.06 5.11 -2.25
N ARG A 40 -10.31 5.05 -3.36
CA ARG A 40 -9.44 3.91 -3.69
C ARG A 40 -8.39 3.69 -2.61
N ALA A 41 -7.74 4.75 -2.13
CA ALA A 41 -6.77 4.66 -1.04
C ALA A 41 -7.39 4.05 0.23
N ARG A 42 -8.59 4.47 0.62
CA ARG A 42 -9.30 3.90 1.79
C ARG A 42 -9.63 2.42 1.60
N ILE A 43 -10.15 2.04 0.44
CA ILE A 43 -10.51 0.66 0.12
C ILE A 43 -9.27 -0.23 0.17
N GLU A 44 -8.17 0.18 -0.47
CA GLU A 44 -6.91 -0.58 -0.50
C GLU A 44 -6.28 -0.72 0.90
N ILE A 45 -6.30 0.34 1.72
CA ILE A 45 -5.80 0.28 3.10
C ILE A 45 -6.58 -0.76 3.92
N ASN A 46 -7.90 -0.79 3.79
CA ASN A 46 -8.74 -1.75 4.49
C ASN A 46 -8.46 -3.18 4.02
N ALA A 47 -8.34 -3.40 2.72
CA ALA A 47 -8.02 -4.70 2.14
C ALA A 47 -6.62 -5.20 2.60
N MET A 48 -5.61 -4.33 2.55
CA MET A 48 -4.26 -4.64 3.06
C MET A 48 -4.29 -5.04 4.53
N ARG A 49 -5.03 -4.30 5.36
CA ARG A 49 -5.15 -4.58 6.80
C ARG A 49 -5.75 -5.96 7.06
N LEU A 50 -6.85 -6.28 6.40
CA LEU A 50 -7.50 -7.59 6.53
C LEU A 50 -6.57 -8.73 6.09
N SER A 51 -5.84 -8.55 4.99
CA SER A 51 -4.89 -9.56 4.50
C SER A 51 -3.73 -9.76 5.48
N VAL A 52 -3.20 -8.70 6.09
CA VAL A 52 -2.14 -8.82 7.09
C VAL A 52 -2.64 -9.50 8.37
N LEU A 53 -3.87 -9.20 8.79
CA LEU A 53 -4.49 -9.88 9.94
C LEU A 53 -4.73 -11.36 9.65
N GLN A 54 -5.13 -11.71 8.43
CA GLN A 54 -5.26 -13.10 7.99
C GLN A 54 -3.90 -13.83 8.04
N ALA A 55 -2.83 -13.21 7.54
CA ALA A 55 -1.49 -13.79 7.59
C ALA A 55 -0.99 -13.98 9.03
N ALA A 56 -1.24 -13.01 9.92
CA ALA A 56 -0.94 -13.13 11.34
C ALA A 56 -1.70 -14.30 12.00
N LYS A 57 -3.01 -14.39 11.74
CA LYS A 57 -3.84 -15.50 12.23
C LYS A 57 -3.37 -16.85 11.70
N ALA A 58 -2.96 -16.91 10.42
CA ALA A 58 -2.41 -18.13 9.85
C ALA A 58 -1.10 -18.54 10.56
N MET A 59 -0.23 -17.59 10.88
CA MET A 59 0.98 -17.86 11.68
C MET A 59 0.66 -18.47 13.06
N ASP A 60 -0.33 -17.90 13.76
CA ASP A 60 -0.70 -18.36 15.10
C ASP A 60 -1.31 -19.76 15.09
N VAL A 61 -2.09 -20.09 14.05
CA VAL A 61 -2.87 -21.33 14.00
C VAL A 61 -2.14 -22.45 13.26
N LEU A 62 -1.49 -22.16 12.12
CA LEU A 62 -0.89 -23.14 11.24
C LEU A 62 0.62 -23.28 11.45
N GLY A 63 1.25 -22.31 12.09
CA GLY A 63 2.70 -22.22 12.23
C GLY A 63 3.40 -21.72 10.97
N ASN A 64 4.71 -21.51 11.09
CA ASN A 64 5.53 -20.81 10.09
C ASN A 64 5.52 -21.47 8.70
N LYS A 65 5.60 -22.80 8.65
CA LYS A 65 5.71 -23.54 7.39
C LYS A 65 4.46 -23.38 6.52
N GLU A 66 3.29 -23.62 7.11
CA GLU A 66 2.02 -23.58 6.39
C GLU A 66 1.54 -22.12 6.17
N ALA A 67 1.87 -21.19 7.06
CA ALA A 67 1.56 -19.77 6.90
C ALA A 67 2.41 -19.06 5.83
N ARG A 68 3.46 -19.68 5.31
CA ARG A 68 4.42 -19.07 4.37
C ARG A 68 3.76 -18.45 3.14
N VAL A 69 2.71 -19.07 2.60
CA VAL A 69 2.00 -18.57 1.42
C VAL A 69 1.28 -17.26 1.75
N TYR A 70 0.61 -17.18 2.91
CA TYR A 70 -0.06 -15.96 3.38
C TYR A 70 0.94 -14.82 3.64
N ILE A 71 2.08 -15.15 4.26
CA ILE A 71 3.16 -14.19 4.52
C ILE A 71 3.73 -13.64 3.21
N SER A 72 4.00 -14.51 2.23
CA SER A 72 4.50 -14.11 0.92
C SER A 72 3.48 -13.24 0.17
N ALA A 73 2.20 -13.59 0.22
CA ALA A 73 1.15 -12.81 -0.42
C ALA A 73 1.09 -11.37 0.11
N VAL A 74 1.10 -11.19 1.44
CA VAL A 74 1.06 -9.83 2.02
C VAL A 74 2.39 -9.09 1.82
N LYS A 75 3.53 -9.80 1.77
CA LYS A 75 4.83 -9.17 1.53
C LYS A 75 4.95 -8.62 0.10
N ALA A 76 4.41 -9.32 -0.89
CA ALA A 76 4.35 -8.82 -2.26
C ALA A 76 3.35 -7.67 -2.41
N MET A 77 2.12 -7.86 -1.93
CA MET A 77 1.00 -6.95 -2.16
C MET A 77 1.12 -5.62 -1.39
N VAL A 78 1.41 -5.68 -0.09
CA VAL A 78 1.24 -4.52 0.80
C VAL A 78 2.23 -3.38 0.49
N PRO A 79 3.54 -3.62 0.29
CA PRO A 79 4.45 -2.54 -0.09
C PRO A 79 4.13 -1.92 -1.45
N GLU A 80 3.73 -2.73 -2.42
CA GLU A 80 3.34 -2.26 -3.75
C GLU A 80 2.13 -1.31 -3.67
N LYS A 81 1.06 -1.75 -3.03
CA LYS A 81 -0.17 -0.94 -2.88
C LYS A 81 0.07 0.34 -2.07
N ALA A 82 0.88 0.26 -1.02
CA ALA A 82 1.25 1.44 -0.24
C ALA A 82 2.07 2.45 -1.04
N CYS A 83 3.01 2.00 -1.89
CA CYS A 83 3.72 2.89 -2.80
C CYS A 83 2.77 3.67 -3.69
N LEU A 84 1.74 3.01 -4.28
CA LEU A 84 0.74 3.66 -5.12
C LEU A 84 -0.07 4.73 -4.34
N ILE A 85 -0.42 4.44 -3.08
CA ILE A 85 -1.14 5.41 -2.24
C ILE A 85 -0.26 6.64 -1.94
N VAL A 86 1.00 6.43 -1.58
CA VAL A 86 1.94 7.53 -1.31
C VAL A 86 2.23 8.32 -2.58
N ASP A 87 2.37 7.66 -3.73
CA ASP A 87 2.52 8.31 -5.05
C ASP A 87 1.35 9.25 -5.35
N GLN A 88 0.11 8.78 -5.16
CA GLN A 88 -1.08 9.62 -5.33
C GLN A 88 -1.13 10.79 -4.33
N ALA A 89 -0.63 10.59 -3.12
CA ALA A 89 -0.50 11.69 -2.15
C ALA A 89 0.51 12.74 -2.61
N ILE A 90 1.66 12.33 -3.14
CA ILE A 90 2.65 13.22 -3.76
C ILE A 90 2.01 13.99 -4.92
N GLN A 91 1.33 13.28 -5.82
CA GLN A 91 0.65 13.89 -6.97
C GLN A 91 -0.35 14.98 -6.54
N MET A 92 -1.15 14.71 -5.50
CA MET A 92 -2.14 15.68 -4.99
C MET A 92 -1.49 16.91 -4.32
N HIS A 93 -0.28 16.75 -3.77
CA HIS A 93 0.49 17.87 -3.18
C HIS A 93 1.30 18.66 -4.23
N GLY A 94 1.51 18.09 -5.43
CA GLY A 94 2.35 18.69 -6.46
C GLY A 94 3.82 18.78 -6.00
N ALA A 95 4.54 19.84 -6.38
CA ALA A 95 5.94 20.04 -6.01
C ALA A 95 6.21 19.97 -4.49
N ALA A 96 5.26 20.38 -3.66
CA ALA A 96 5.38 20.23 -2.20
C ALA A 96 5.47 18.75 -1.77
N GLY A 97 4.85 17.83 -2.51
CA GLY A 97 4.84 16.40 -2.20
C GLY A 97 6.20 15.71 -2.34
N ILE A 98 7.09 16.22 -3.20
CA ILE A 98 8.44 15.71 -3.40
C ILE A 98 9.51 16.53 -2.68
N SER A 99 9.11 17.56 -1.95
CA SER A 99 10.00 18.42 -1.19
C SER A 99 10.07 18.01 0.29
N GLN A 100 10.99 18.66 1.03
CA GLN A 100 11.10 18.49 2.49
C GLN A 100 9.93 19.11 3.30
N TRP A 101 9.03 19.82 2.64
CA TRP A 101 7.84 20.43 3.27
C TRP A 101 6.75 19.42 3.67
N THR A 102 6.84 18.22 3.12
CA THR A 102 5.97 17.10 3.49
C THR A 102 6.81 15.85 3.72
N PRO A 103 6.33 14.88 4.53
CA PRO A 103 7.07 13.62 4.73
C PRO A 103 6.93 12.65 3.55
N LEU A 104 6.16 13.00 2.52
CA LEU A 104 5.70 12.05 1.50
C LEU A 104 6.84 11.45 0.66
N ALA A 105 7.84 12.25 0.27
CA ALA A 105 8.98 11.74 -0.50
C ALA A 105 9.79 10.71 0.30
N GLY A 106 10.05 10.97 1.59
CA GLY A 106 10.69 10.01 2.49
C GLY A 106 9.83 8.76 2.72
N MET A 107 8.53 8.93 2.89
CA MET A 107 7.60 7.81 3.01
C MET A 107 7.58 6.93 1.75
N TYR A 108 7.64 7.54 0.57
CA TYR A 108 7.74 6.81 -0.70
C TYR A 108 9.02 5.96 -0.76
N ALA A 109 10.19 6.55 -0.46
CA ALA A 109 11.45 5.82 -0.44
C ALA A 109 11.40 4.64 0.54
N ASP A 110 10.84 4.85 1.75
CA ASP A 110 10.65 3.79 2.75
C ASP A 110 9.71 2.67 2.29
N MET A 111 8.65 2.98 1.55
CA MET A 111 7.75 1.96 1.03
C MET A 111 8.38 1.24 -0.16
N ARG A 112 9.07 1.98 -1.00
CA ARG A 112 9.73 1.45 -2.20
C ARG A 112 10.82 0.44 -1.85
N HIS A 113 11.66 0.71 -0.83
CA HIS A 113 12.70 -0.23 -0.45
C HIS A 113 12.14 -1.54 0.10
N LEU A 114 10.96 -1.54 0.74
CA LEU A 114 10.31 -2.76 1.25
C LEU A 114 9.91 -3.75 0.15
N ARG A 115 9.85 -3.31 -1.11
CA ARG A 115 9.56 -4.19 -2.24
C ARG A 115 10.71 -5.13 -2.58
N PHE A 116 11.92 -4.85 -2.11
CA PHE A 116 13.09 -5.71 -2.31
C PHE A 116 13.78 -6.14 -1.00
N ALA A 117 13.53 -5.46 0.12
CA ALA A 117 14.03 -5.88 1.43
C ALA A 117 13.39 -7.23 1.84
N ASP A 118 14.17 -8.11 2.46
CA ASP A 118 13.74 -9.44 2.91
C ASP A 118 13.16 -10.31 1.79
N GLY A 119 13.68 -10.16 0.59
CA GLY A 119 13.25 -10.80 -0.63
C GLY A 119 12.42 -9.86 -1.53
N PRO A 120 12.77 -9.80 -2.83
CA PRO A 120 12.03 -8.98 -3.78
C PRO A 120 10.63 -9.54 -4.05
N ASP A 121 9.75 -8.68 -4.57
CA ASP A 121 8.35 -9.03 -4.88
C ASP A 121 8.25 -10.32 -5.70
N GLU A 122 9.14 -10.51 -6.67
CA GLU A 122 9.17 -11.67 -7.58
C GLU A 122 9.34 -13.00 -6.83
N VAL A 123 10.19 -13.02 -5.80
CA VAL A 123 10.39 -14.21 -4.96
C VAL A 123 9.12 -14.56 -4.21
N HIS A 124 8.42 -13.58 -3.68
CA HIS A 124 7.17 -13.78 -2.96
C HIS A 124 6.02 -14.16 -3.89
N HIS A 125 5.92 -13.55 -5.07
CA HIS A 125 4.98 -13.96 -6.11
C HIS A 125 5.22 -15.41 -6.55
N MET A 126 6.49 -15.83 -6.72
CA MET A 126 6.83 -17.21 -7.04
C MET A 126 6.32 -18.19 -5.97
N VAL A 127 6.47 -17.87 -4.69
CA VAL A 127 5.96 -18.73 -3.60
C VAL A 127 4.45 -18.92 -3.70
N VAL A 128 3.71 -17.83 -3.90
CA VAL A 128 2.24 -17.88 -4.02
C VAL A 128 1.81 -18.62 -5.28
N GLY A 129 2.43 -18.29 -6.41
CA GLY A 129 2.09 -18.93 -7.70
C GLY A 129 2.36 -20.43 -7.71
N ARG A 130 3.50 -20.86 -7.16
CA ARG A 130 3.82 -22.30 -7.02
C ARG A 130 2.80 -23.03 -6.15
N ALA A 131 2.45 -22.46 -5.00
CA ALA A 131 1.46 -23.05 -4.12
C ALA A 131 0.08 -23.20 -4.80
N GLU A 132 -0.29 -22.29 -5.69
CA GLU A 132 -1.53 -22.40 -6.46
C GLU A 132 -1.43 -23.50 -7.53
N LEU A 133 -0.33 -23.56 -8.28
CA LEU A 133 -0.10 -24.57 -9.32
C LEU A 133 -0.04 -25.99 -8.74
N GLN A 134 0.54 -26.17 -7.56
CA GLN A 134 0.59 -27.47 -6.86
C GLN A 134 -0.79 -28.05 -6.55
N LYS A 135 -1.82 -27.23 -6.38
CA LYS A 135 -3.20 -27.74 -6.17
C LYS A 135 -3.77 -28.47 -7.38
N TYR A 136 -3.17 -28.28 -8.55
CA TYR A 136 -3.59 -28.86 -9.82
C TYR A 136 -2.56 -29.83 -10.39
N ASP A 137 -1.58 -30.25 -9.58
CA ASP A 137 -0.47 -31.14 -9.98
C ASP A 137 0.36 -30.61 -11.17
N LEU A 138 0.46 -29.27 -11.27
CA LEU A 138 1.18 -28.58 -12.36
C LEU A 138 2.58 -28.09 -11.96
N TRP A 139 3.03 -28.39 -10.74
CA TRP A 139 4.34 -27.97 -10.25
C TRP A 139 4.96 -28.99 -9.31
#